data_01a739dac53c37c4df368fa3ce5e68a6
#
_entry.id   01a739dac53c37c4df368fa3ce5e68a6
#
_cell.length_a   1.000
_cell.length_b   1.000
_cell.length_c   1.000
_cell.angle_alpha   90.00
_cell.angle_beta   90.00
_cell.angle_gamma   90.00
#
_symmetry.space_group_name_H-M   'P 1'
#
loop_
_entity.id
_entity.type
_entity.pdbx_description
1 polymer ?
#
loop_
_entity_poly.entity_id
_entity_poly.type
_entity_poly.pdbx_seq_one_letter_code
_entity_poly.pdbx_strand_id
1 'polypeptide(L)'
;MTLIVIIKILAIIILLLLSALSSGSETALTAVSKQRAHRQKDKGAKNANFILKIKEFKDEFITGILLANNLFNILATALMTELLVSEFGGLGVSVATIFMTLMIVIFSEVTPKIFAINKPMTFALKVSKFFYVYTKLIKTIVNLINKVSNKIIKLIGL
;
A
#
# COMPACT_ATOMS: atom_id res chain seq x y z
N MET A 1 -18.49 -25.31 -6.76
CA MET A 1 -18.06 -24.86 -5.42
C MET A 1 -16.54 -24.72 -5.31
N THR A 2 -15.76 -25.74 -5.58
CA THR A 2 -14.27 -25.72 -5.52
C THR A 2 -13.59 -24.65 -6.36
N LEU A 3 -14.02 -24.41 -7.62
CA LEU A 3 -13.41 -23.42 -8.49
C LEU A 3 -13.57 -21.98 -7.94
N ILE A 4 -14.74 -21.63 -7.43
CA ILE A 4 -15.01 -20.30 -6.87
C ILE A 4 -14.15 -20.09 -5.60
N VAL A 5 -13.98 -21.09 -4.76
CA VAL A 5 -13.12 -21.03 -3.57
C VAL A 5 -11.66 -20.79 -3.98
N ILE A 6 -11.17 -21.53 -4.97
CA ILE A 6 -9.80 -21.34 -5.49
C ILE A 6 -9.59 -19.92 -6.03
N ILE A 7 -10.54 -19.39 -6.80
CA ILE A 7 -10.47 -18.01 -7.32
C ILE A 7 -10.42 -17.00 -6.18
N LYS A 8 -11.25 -17.16 -5.15
CA LYS A 8 -11.24 -16.26 -3.97
C LYS A 8 -9.92 -16.32 -3.22
N ILE A 9 -9.37 -17.51 -2.99
CA ILE A 9 -8.07 -17.68 -2.33
C ILE A 9 -6.95 -17.00 -3.15
N LEU A 10 -6.93 -17.21 -4.45
CA LEU A 10 -5.96 -16.54 -5.33
C LEU A 10 -6.11 -15.01 -5.29
N ALA A 11 -7.36 -14.52 -5.30
CA ALA A 11 -7.62 -13.08 -5.18
C ALA A 11 -7.12 -12.52 -3.84
N ILE A 12 -7.34 -13.21 -2.73
CA ILE A 12 -6.83 -12.83 -1.40
C ILE A 12 -5.31 -12.75 -1.41
N ILE A 13 -4.62 -13.76 -1.95
CA ILE A 13 -3.15 -13.76 -2.04
C ILE A 13 -2.66 -12.57 -2.87
N ILE A 14 -3.26 -12.30 -4.03
CA ILE A 14 -2.91 -11.15 -4.86
C ILE A 14 -3.12 -9.83 -4.12
N LEU A 15 -4.24 -9.68 -3.42
CA LEU A 15 -4.54 -8.48 -2.64
C LEU A 15 -3.52 -8.26 -1.51
N LEU A 16 -3.14 -9.31 -0.78
CA LEU A 16 -2.11 -9.24 0.25
C LEU A 16 -0.74 -8.87 -0.33
N LEU A 17 -0.38 -9.39 -1.49
CA LEU A 17 0.86 -9.03 -2.17
C LEU A 17 0.87 -7.57 -2.65
N LEU A 18 -0.26 -7.08 -3.17
CA LEU A 18 -0.42 -5.67 -3.57
C LEU A 18 -0.37 -4.74 -2.35
N SER A 19 -0.97 -5.14 -1.23
CA SER A 19 -0.86 -4.44 0.05
C SER A 19 0.59 -4.40 0.54
N ALA A 20 1.29 -5.53 0.53
CA ALA A 20 2.71 -5.62 0.90
C ALA A 20 3.59 -4.71 0.02
N LEU A 21 3.34 -4.69 -1.28
CA LEU A 21 4.04 -3.82 -2.22
C LEU A 21 3.77 -2.34 -1.91
N SER A 22 2.54 -1.97 -1.58
CA SER A 22 2.16 -0.60 -1.20
C SER A 22 2.86 -0.18 0.09
N SER A 23 2.78 -1.00 1.13
CA SER A 23 3.39 -0.75 2.44
C SER A 23 4.91 -0.60 2.38
N GLY A 24 5.61 -1.49 1.66
CA GLY A 24 7.05 -1.38 1.44
C GLY A 24 7.44 -0.17 0.59
N SER A 25 6.60 0.20 -0.39
CA SER A 25 6.85 1.36 -1.26
C SER A 25 6.73 2.68 -0.52
N GLU A 26 5.74 2.82 0.36
CA GLU A 26 5.61 3.97 1.25
C GLU A 26 6.90 4.15 2.06
N THR A 27 7.33 3.10 2.73
CA THR A 27 8.51 3.12 3.58
C THR A 27 9.79 3.43 2.78
N ALA A 28 10.00 2.77 1.65
CA ALA A 28 11.19 2.99 0.82
C ALA A 28 11.25 4.41 0.24
N LEU A 29 10.15 4.86 -0.36
CA LEU A 29 10.09 6.17 -1.00
C LEU A 29 10.13 7.33 0.00
N THR A 30 9.65 7.15 1.23
CA THR A 30 9.80 8.14 2.30
C THR A 30 11.22 8.17 2.86
N ALA A 31 11.87 7.03 3.05
CA ALA A 31 13.23 6.92 3.59
C ALA A 31 14.32 7.45 2.65
N VAL A 32 14.12 7.41 1.32
CA VAL A 32 15.09 7.93 0.36
C VAL A 32 15.10 9.46 0.37
N SER A 33 16.25 10.10 0.62
CA SER A 33 16.38 11.56 0.52
C SER A 33 16.45 12.05 -0.93
N LYS A 34 16.03 13.33 -1.17
CA LYS A 34 16.15 13.98 -2.50
C LYS A 34 17.59 13.93 -3.00
N GLN A 35 18.57 14.20 -2.14
CA GLN A 35 19.99 14.21 -2.51
C GLN A 35 20.47 12.82 -2.99
N ARG A 36 20.06 11.74 -2.31
CA ARG A 36 20.37 10.37 -2.75
C ARG A 36 19.71 10.05 -4.09
N ALA A 37 18.48 10.50 -4.30
CA ALA A 37 17.78 10.30 -5.57
C ALA A 37 18.46 11.05 -6.73
N HIS A 38 18.92 12.30 -6.51
CA HIS A 38 19.71 13.07 -7.50
C HIS A 38 21.01 12.33 -7.86
N ARG A 39 21.79 11.90 -6.86
CA ARG A 39 23.02 11.13 -7.12
C ARG A 39 22.77 9.86 -7.95
N GLN A 40 21.66 9.18 -7.75
CA GLN A 40 21.31 8.01 -8.55
C GLN A 40 20.89 8.40 -9.99
N LYS A 41 20.21 9.52 -10.15
CA LYS A 41 19.89 10.08 -11.47
C LYS A 41 21.15 10.43 -12.24
N ASP A 42 22.12 11.09 -11.61
CA ASP A 42 23.40 11.49 -12.22
C ASP A 42 24.25 10.26 -12.62
N LYS A 43 24.10 9.16 -11.89
CA LYS A 43 24.70 7.86 -12.24
C LYS A 43 23.93 7.11 -13.34
N GLY A 44 22.89 7.69 -13.91
CA GLY A 44 22.08 7.06 -14.96
C GLY A 44 21.12 5.98 -14.45
N ALA A 45 20.84 5.91 -13.13
CA ALA A 45 19.97 4.87 -12.58
C ALA A 45 18.55 5.01 -13.13
N LYS A 46 18.05 3.90 -13.72
CA LYS A 46 16.70 3.80 -14.27
C LYS A 46 15.67 4.11 -13.16
N ASN A 47 14.67 4.92 -13.49
CA ASN A 47 13.57 5.32 -12.60
C ASN A 47 13.93 6.32 -11.46
N ALA A 48 15.20 6.75 -11.28
CA ALA A 48 15.57 7.72 -10.26
C ALA A 48 14.78 9.05 -10.41
N ASN A 49 14.48 9.44 -11.65
CA ASN A 49 13.68 10.63 -11.93
C ASN A 49 12.24 10.54 -11.41
N PHE A 50 11.64 9.33 -11.36
CA PHE A 50 10.31 9.14 -10.78
C PHE A 50 10.31 9.30 -9.27
N ILE A 51 11.41 8.91 -8.58
CA ILE A 51 11.57 9.16 -7.14
C ILE A 51 11.54 10.68 -6.88
N LEU A 52 12.29 11.46 -7.67
CA LEU A 52 12.31 12.91 -7.52
C LEU A 52 10.93 13.52 -7.75
N LYS A 53 10.22 13.09 -8.80
CA LYS A 53 8.87 13.54 -9.09
C LYS A 53 7.90 13.23 -7.95
N ILE A 54 7.96 12.02 -7.36
CA ILE A 54 7.13 11.66 -6.19
C ILE A 54 7.42 12.58 -5.00
N LYS A 55 8.68 13.00 -4.82
CA LYS A 55 9.06 13.93 -3.74
C LYS A 55 8.51 15.35 -3.91
N GLU A 56 8.08 15.73 -5.10
CA GLU A 56 7.44 17.04 -5.37
C GLU A 56 5.98 17.06 -4.89
N PHE A 57 5.29 15.93 -4.90
CA PHE A 57 3.91 15.78 -4.40
C PHE A 57 3.80 14.66 -3.35
N LYS A 58 4.63 14.77 -2.32
CA LYS A 58 4.78 13.77 -1.27
C LYS A 58 3.46 13.47 -0.55
N ASP A 59 2.67 14.50 -0.26
CA ASP A 59 1.44 14.33 0.51
C ASP A 59 0.37 13.56 -0.30
N GLU A 60 0.23 13.88 -1.58
CA GLU A 60 -0.66 13.13 -2.47
C GLU A 60 -0.19 11.69 -2.63
N PHE A 61 1.12 11.46 -2.71
CA PHE A 61 1.69 10.12 -2.79
C PHE A 61 1.38 9.30 -1.53
N ILE A 62 1.62 9.87 -0.34
CA ILE A 62 1.36 9.17 0.93
C ILE A 62 -0.13 8.83 1.05
N THR A 63 -1.02 9.80 0.84
CA THR A 63 -2.47 9.58 0.89
C THR A 63 -2.91 8.51 -0.13
N GLY A 64 -2.37 8.57 -1.35
CA GLY A 64 -2.71 7.61 -2.40
C GLY A 64 -2.27 6.19 -2.06
N ILE A 65 -1.08 6.02 -1.50
CA ILE A 65 -0.56 4.69 -1.16
C ILE A 65 -1.26 4.09 0.07
N LEU A 66 -1.62 4.94 1.05
CA LEU A 66 -2.43 4.54 2.20
C LEU A 66 -3.83 4.08 1.76
N LEU A 67 -4.45 4.80 0.80
CA LEU A 67 -5.73 4.41 0.23
C LEU A 67 -5.63 3.03 -0.44
N ALA A 68 -4.60 2.78 -1.25
CA ALA A 68 -4.40 1.49 -1.89
C ALA A 68 -4.20 0.37 -0.87
N ASN A 69 -3.32 0.59 0.11
CA ASN A 69 -3.01 -0.40 1.14
C ASN A 69 -4.28 -0.82 1.92
N ASN A 70 -5.04 0.18 2.39
CA ASN A 70 -6.28 -0.08 3.12
C ASN A 70 -7.33 -0.77 2.25
N LEU A 71 -7.49 -0.35 0.99
CA LEU A 71 -8.44 -0.96 0.07
C LEU A 71 -8.11 -2.45 -0.14
N PHE A 72 -6.84 -2.79 -0.39
CA PHE A 72 -6.43 -4.17 -0.59
C PHE A 72 -6.64 -5.02 0.68
N ASN A 73 -6.32 -4.49 1.86
CA ASN A 73 -6.50 -5.19 3.12
C ASN A 73 -8.00 -5.43 3.43
N ILE A 74 -8.85 -4.43 3.21
CA ILE A 74 -10.30 -4.54 3.43
C ILE A 74 -10.91 -5.57 2.47
N LEU A 75 -10.56 -5.51 1.18
CA LEU A 75 -11.05 -6.46 0.18
C LEU A 75 -10.61 -7.90 0.48
N ALA A 76 -9.32 -8.09 0.83
CA ALA A 76 -8.81 -9.40 1.22
C ALA A 76 -9.54 -9.97 2.44
N THR A 77 -9.77 -9.13 3.46
CA THR A 77 -10.49 -9.53 4.68
C THR A 77 -11.95 -9.86 4.38
N ALA A 78 -12.63 -9.06 3.55
CA ALA A 78 -14.02 -9.31 3.17
C ALA A 78 -14.18 -10.66 2.44
N LEU A 79 -13.30 -10.96 1.48
CA LEU A 79 -13.31 -12.23 0.77
C LEU A 79 -13.02 -13.42 1.69
N MET A 80 -12.08 -13.29 2.62
CA MET A 80 -11.78 -14.35 3.59
C MET A 80 -12.95 -14.54 4.56
N THR A 81 -13.57 -13.46 5.02
CA THR A 81 -14.74 -13.53 5.90
C THR A 81 -15.90 -14.27 5.22
N GLU A 82 -16.19 -13.94 3.96
CA GLU A 82 -17.23 -14.63 3.18
C GLU A 82 -16.95 -16.13 3.06
N LEU A 83 -15.69 -16.51 2.79
CA LEU A 83 -15.29 -17.92 2.72
C LEU A 83 -15.50 -18.64 4.05
N LEU A 84 -15.04 -18.06 5.16
CA LEU A 84 -15.11 -18.72 6.46
C LEU A 84 -16.53 -18.72 7.05
N VAL A 85 -17.34 -17.71 6.76
CA VAL A 85 -18.76 -17.71 7.15
C VAL A 85 -19.54 -18.79 6.41
N SER A 86 -19.24 -19.06 5.15
CA SER A 86 -19.90 -20.14 4.39
C SER A 86 -19.60 -21.53 4.95
N GLU A 87 -18.47 -21.73 5.62
CA GLU A 87 -18.07 -23.01 6.20
C GLU A 87 -18.40 -23.12 7.70
N PHE A 88 -18.22 -22.06 8.48
CA PHE A 88 -18.29 -22.06 9.95
C PHE A 88 -19.46 -21.22 10.50
N GLY A 89 -20.33 -20.67 9.64
CA GLY A 89 -21.42 -19.78 10.07
C GLY A 89 -20.91 -18.55 10.83
N GLY A 90 -21.60 -18.13 11.87
CA GLY A 90 -21.25 -16.93 12.64
C GLY A 90 -19.85 -16.93 13.26
N LEU A 91 -19.31 -18.10 13.61
CA LEU A 91 -17.93 -18.21 14.09
C LEU A 91 -16.89 -17.86 13.02
N GLY A 92 -17.23 -17.99 11.75
CA GLY A 92 -16.37 -17.65 10.62
C GLY A 92 -15.89 -16.20 10.64
N VAL A 93 -16.70 -15.27 11.15
CA VAL A 93 -16.31 -13.85 11.29
C VAL A 93 -15.14 -13.70 12.25
N SER A 94 -15.22 -14.31 13.44
CA SER A 94 -14.17 -14.21 14.46
C SER A 94 -12.87 -14.86 13.99
N VAL A 95 -12.97 -16.04 13.38
CA VAL A 95 -11.82 -16.76 12.81
C VAL A 95 -11.16 -15.95 11.70
N ALA A 96 -11.96 -15.40 10.75
CA ALA A 96 -11.46 -14.55 9.69
C ALA A 96 -10.73 -13.30 10.23
N THR A 97 -11.31 -12.65 11.23
CA THR A 97 -10.73 -11.44 11.82
C THR A 97 -9.36 -11.72 12.42
N ILE A 98 -9.23 -12.73 13.26
CA ILE A 98 -7.96 -13.08 13.90
C ILE A 98 -6.93 -13.50 12.84
N PHE A 99 -7.32 -14.41 11.94
CA PHE A 99 -6.44 -14.93 10.90
C PHE A 99 -5.94 -13.81 9.97
N MET A 100 -6.86 -12.99 9.44
CA MET A 100 -6.49 -11.90 8.52
C MET A 100 -5.69 -10.80 9.21
N THR A 101 -5.96 -10.49 10.48
CA THR A 101 -5.14 -9.55 11.23
C THR A 101 -3.67 -10.01 11.28
N LEU A 102 -3.43 -11.27 11.62
CA LEU A 102 -2.07 -11.81 11.66
C LEU A 102 -1.42 -11.84 10.27
N MET A 103 -2.16 -12.28 9.25
CA MET A 103 -1.67 -12.32 7.86
C MET A 103 -1.29 -10.92 7.36
N ILE A 104 -2.15 -9.92 7.57
CA ILE A 104 -1.92 -8.55 7.15
C ILE A 104 -0.72 -7.95 7.90
N VAL A 105 -0.70 -8.05 9.23
CA VAL A 105 0.38 -7.46 10.04
C VAL A 105 1.73 -8.08 9.66
N ILE A 106 1.83 -9.40 9.57
CA ILE A 106 3.10 -10.06 9.31
C ILE A 106 3.53 -9.88 7.85
N PHE A 107 2.65 -10.23 6.91
CA PHE A 107 3.04 -10.36 5.49
C PHE A 107 2.84 -9.09 4.68
N SER A 108 1.81 -8.28 5.00
CA SER A 108 1.48 -7.08 4.23
C SER A 108 2.03 -5.78 4.83
N GLU A 109 2.39 -5.77 6.12
CA GLU A 109 2.88 -4.55 6.77
C GLU A 109 4.31 -4.68 7.31
N VAL A 110 4.54 -5.53 8.30
CA VAL A 110 5.83 -5.57 9.02
C VAL A 110 6.96 -6.05 8.13
N THR A 111 6.81 -7.21 7.49
CA THR A 111 7.86 -7.80 6.65
C THR A 111 8.28 -6.90 5.48
N PRO A 112 7.36 -6.35 4.66
CA PRO A 112 7.75 -5.47 3.57
C PRO A 112 8.34 -4.15 4.04
N LYS A 113 7.91 -3.59 5.18
CA LYS A 113 8.50 -2.38 5.77
C LYS A 113 9.94 -2.62 6.24
N ILE A 114 10.19 -3.73 6.94
CA ILE A 114 11.56 -4.10 7.37
C ILE A 114 12.47 -4.27 6.15
N PHE A 115 12.01 -4.96 5.11
CA PHE A 115 12.77 -5.10 3.87
C PHE A 115 13.08 -3.75 3.21
N ALA A 116 12.07 -2.87 3.15
CA ALA A 116 12.18 -1.54 2.55
C ALA A 116 13.15 -0.62 3.33
N ILE A 117 13.18 -0.72 4.67
CA ILE A 117 14.14 0.03 5.52
C ILE A 117 15.57 -0.42 5.24
N ASN A 118 15.80 -1.72 5.09
CA ASN A 118 17.14 -2.27 4.88
C ASN A 118 17.71 -1.93 3.50
N LYS A 119 16.89 -1.85 2.45
CA LYS A 119 17.32 -1.56 1.08
C LYS A 119 16.45 -0.50 0.39
N PRO A 120 16.32 0.72 0.95
CA PRO A 120 15.31 1.69 0.53
C PRO A 120 15.52 2.16 -0.90
N MET A 121 16.74 2.43 -1.32
CA MET A 121 17.02 2.91 -2.68
C MET A 121 16.72 1.85 -3.74
N THR A 122 17.13 0.61 -3.49
CA THR A 122 16.90 -0.52 -4.42
C THR A 122 15.41 -0.76 -4.61
N PHE A 123 14.65 -0.72 -3.51
CA PHE A 123 13.20 -0.89 -3.54
C PHE A 123 12.53 0.29 -4.27
N ALA A 124 12.87 1.53 -3.88
CA ALA A 124 12.32 2.74 -4.47
C ALA A 124 12.54 2.82 -5.99
N LEU A 125 13.72 2.47 -6.50
CA LEU A 125 14.00 2.45 -7.94
C LEU A 125 13.12 1.44 -8.71
N LYS A 126 12.78 0.30 -8.09
CA LYS A 126 11.92 -0.70 -8.73
C LYS A 126 10.46 -0.26 -8.83
N VAL A 127 9.95 0.40 -7.79
CA VAL A 127 8.51 0.68 -7.67
C VAL A 127 8.10 2.10 -8.06
N SER A 128 9.05 3.07 -8.11
CA SER A 128 8.76 4.49 -8.27
C SER A 128 7.97 4.83 -9.54
N LYS A 129 8.28 4.19 -10.67
CA LYS A 129 7.53 4.42 -11.92
C LYS A 129 6.06 4.02 -11.78
N PHE A 130 5.80 2.84 -11.21
CA PHE A 130 4.44 2.33 -11.01
C PHE A 130 3.64 3.26 -10.08
N PHE A 131 4.18 3.58 -8.91
CA PHE A 131 3.48 4.43 -7.95
C PHE A 131 3.35 5.89 -8.38
N TYR A 132 4.28 6.41 -9.19
CA TYR A 132 4.12 7.71 -9.83
C TYR A 132 2.87 7.75 -10.73
N VAL A 133 2.73 6.75 -11.60
CA VAL A 133 1.57 6.65 -12.51
C VAL A 133 0.28 6.44 -11.72
N TYR A 134 0.30 5.54 -10.76
CA TYR A 134 -0.84 5.27 -9.88
C TYR A 134 -1.33 6.54 -9.16
N THR A 135 -0.43 7.26 -8.46
CA THR A 135 -0.79 8.50 -7.74
C THR A 135 -1.36 9.55 -8.68
N LYS A 136 -0.83 9.66 -9.90
CA LYS A 136 -1.34 10.58 -10.91
C LYS A 136 -2.77 10.22 -11.36
N LEU A 137 -3.07 8.94 -11.52
CA LEU A 137 -4.40 8.45 -11.91
C LEU A 137 -5.45 8.73 -10.85
N ILE A 138 -5.11 8.53 -9.57
CA ILE A 138 -6.07 8.70 -8.45
C ILE A 138 -6.03 10.11 -7.84
N LYS A 139 -5.30 11.06 -8.44
CA LYS A 139 -5.07 12.41 -7.91
C LYS A 139 -6.35 13.13 -7.47
N THR A 140 -7.42 13.00 -8.24
CA THR A 140 -8.71 13.63 -7.92
C THR A 140 -9.28 13.11 -6.59
N ILE A 141 -9.24 11.79 -6.38
CA ILE A 141 -9.72 11.15 -5.14
C ILE A 141 -8.84 11.56 -3.96
N VAL A 142 -7.52 11.50 -4.15
CA VAL A 142 -6.53 11.89 -3.14
C VAL A 142 -6.71 13.35 -2.71
N ASN A 143 -6.89 14.26 -3.67
CA ASN A 143 -7.12 15.68 -3.38
C ASN A 143 -8.41 15.90 -2.58
N LEU A 144 -9.46 15.13 -2.84
CA LEU A 144 -10.70 15.19 -2.06
C LEU A 144 -10.45 14.73 -0.62
N ILE A 145 -9.76 13.62 -0.42
CA ILE A 145 -9.38 13.10 0.91
C ILE A 145 -8.54 14.13 1.66
N ASN A 146 -7.52 14.69 1.02
CA ASN A 146 -6.65 15.71 1.63
C ASN A 146 -7.42 16.98 2.00
N LYS A 147 -8.39 17.42 1.18
CA LYS A 147 -9.25 18.56 1.51
C LYS A 147 -10.10 18.30 2.76
N VAL A 148 -10.68 17.10 2.87
CA VAL A 148 -11.48 16.72 4.05
C VAL A 148 -10.58 16.64 5.29
N SER A 149 -9.43 15.99 5.18
CA SER A 149 -8.44 15.88 6.27
C SER A 149 -7.98 17.26 6.77
N ASN A 150 -7.60 18.15 5.85
CA ASN A 150 -7.17 19.51 6.20
C ASN A 150 -8.31 20.34 6.85
N LYS A 151 -9.57 20.11 6.47
CA LYS A 151 -10.71 20.76 7.11
C LYS A 151 -10.88 20.27 8.55
N ILE A 152 -10.70 18.97 8.79
CA ILE A 152 -10.73 18.39 10.15
C ILE A 152 -9.58 18.95 11.00
N ILE A 153 -8.36 19.00 10.46
CA ILE A 153 -7.19 19.56 11.16
C ILE A 153 -7.43 21.01 11.58
N LYS A 154 -7.97 21.85 10.70
CA LYS A 154 -8.34 23.25 11.01
C LYS A 154 -9.42 23.36 12.08
N LEU A 155 -10.37 22.43 12.15
CA LEU A 155 -11.41 22.42 13.20
C LEU A 155 -10.84 22.06 14.58
N ILE A 156 -9.73 21.34 14.63
CA ILE A 156 -9.01 20.93 15.86
C ILE A 156 -8.04 22.05 16.33
N GLY A 157 -7.88 23.12 15.52
CA GLY A 157 -7.06 24.28 15.89
C GLY A 157 -5.57 24.16 15.54
N LEU A 158 -5.22 23.32 14.57
CA LEU A 158 -3.86 23.17 14.03
C LEU A 158 -3.77 23.75 12.62
#